data_62994dc2bdc362a666e21d0f3c86aea2
#
_entry.id   62994dc2bdc362a666e21d0f3c86aea2
#
_cell.length_a   1.000
_cell.length_b   1.000
_cell.length_c   1.000
_cell.angle_alpha   90.00
_cell.angle_beta   90.00
_cell.angle_gamma   90.00
#
_symmetry.space_group_name_H-M   'P 1'
#
loop_
_entity.id
_entity.type
_entity.pdbx_description
1 polymer ?
#
loop_
_entity_poly.entity_id
_entity_poly.type
_entity_poly.pdbx_seq_one_letter_code
_entity_poly.pdbx_strand_id
1 'polypeptide(L)'
;MEVKLAERMGFCFGVKRAVDTVYEQIKNGKNIYTYGPIVNNEEVVRELSEQGVKVLESGEELMELSEGSVIIRAHGVPEKIIRILREKNLECIDATCPFVKRIHNIVEKESGEGRHIVIVGNAGHPEVEGIVGWCKGPVTVLKDLEEAEEFRPPEGEKLCVVAQTTYNYNKFHNIVEILEKKGYNSIVVNTICNATEERQCSAKALAAEADVMIVIGGRHSSNTRKLYEICAEECAHTYFIQTLDDLHLELPKAVRLVGITAGASTPNKLIEEVQRHVRINF
;
A
#
# COMPACT_ATOMS: atom_id res chain seq x y z
N MET A 1 25.52 -12.12 -18.58
CA MET A 1 24.61 -11.09 -18.01
C MET A 1 24.52 -11.26 -16.52
N GLU A 2 24.59 -10.18 -15.73
CA GLU A 2 24.41 -10.21 -14.28
C GLU A 2 22.92 -9.98 -13.93
N VAL A 3 22.41 -10.65 -12.88
CA VAL A 3 21.06 -10.43 -12.36
C VAL A 3 21.18 -10.03 -10.89
N LYS A 4 20.81 -8.79 -10.57
CA LYS A 4 20.92 -8.18 -9.24
C LYS A 4 19.53 -7.89 -8.65
N LEU A 5 19.32 -8.23 -7.40
CA LEU A 5 18.11 -7.92 -6.65
C LEU A 5 18.27 -6.59 -5.91
N ALA A 6 17.20 -5.79 -5.82
CA ALA A 6 17.19 -4.64 -4.94
C ALA A 6 17.34 -5.07 -3.47
N GLU A 7 18.07 -4.32 -2.67
CA GLU A 7 18.33 -4.67 -1.27
C GLU A 7 17.06 -4.73 -0.42
N ARG A 8 16.08 -3.87 -0.74
CA ARG A 8 14.81 -3.76 -0.03
C ARG A 8 13.66 -4.05 -0.98
N MET A 9 13.09 -5.26 -0.92
CA MET A 9 11.96 -5.70 -1.76
C MET A 9 11.14 -6.78 -1.07
N GLY A 10 10.01 -7.17 -1.68
CA GLY A 10 9.14 -8.24 -1.17
C GLY A 10 8.37 -7.86 0.10
N PHE A 11 7.83 -8.85 0.81
CA PHE A 11 6.95 -8.60 1.96
C PHE A 11 7.55 -7.62 2.97
N CYS A 12 6.79 -6.55 3.27
CA CYS A 12 7.10 -5.69 4.40
C CYS A 12 6.56 -6.32 5.71
N PHE A 13 7.00 -5.77 6.85
CA PHE A 13 6.55 -6.24 8.17
C PHE A 13 5.01 -6.28 8.30
N GLY A 14 4.32 -5.21 7.88
CA GLY A 14 2.86 -5.11 8.00
C GLY A 14 2.12 -6.15 7.15
N VAL A 15 2.58 -6.37 5.91
CA VAL A 15 2.05 -7.39 5.00
C VAL A 15 2.31 -8.79 5.55
N LYS A 16 3.55 -9.09 5.93
CA LYS A 16 3.90 -10.40 6.50
C LYS A 16 3.03 -10.71 7.71
N ARG A 17 2.91 -9.77 8.66
CA ARG A 17 2.06 -9.93 9.84
C ARG A 17 0.60 -10.23 9.47
N ALA A 18 0.03 -9.51 8.50
CA ALA A 18 -1.37 -9.70 8.10
C ALA A 18 -1.59 -11.09 7.48
N VAL A 19 -0.70 -11.51 6.59
CA VAL A 19 -0.76 -12.83 5.95
C VAL A 19 -0.54 -13.95 6.96
N ASP A 20 0.44 -13.84 7.85
CA ASP A 20 0.70 -14.81 8.93
C ASP A 20 -0.53 -14.95 9.83
N THR A 21 -1.22 -13.84 10.16
CA THR A 21 -2.46 -13.85 10.96
C THR A 21 -3.56 -14.69 10.29
N VAL A 22 -3.72 -14.58 8.96
CA VAL A 22 -4.70 -15.40 8.23
C VAL A 22 -4.33 -16.88 8.32
N TYR A 23 -3.06 -17.24 8.08
CA TYR A 23 -2.60 -18.64 8.18
C TYR A 23 -2.76 -19.23 9.59
N GLU A 24 -2.57 -18.43 10.63
CA GLU A 24 -2.84 -18.85 12.01
C GLU A 24 -4.32 -19.17 12.21
N GLN A 25 -5.23 -18.36 11.67
CA GLN A 25 -6.66 -18.59 11.79
C GLN A 25 -7.13 -19.81 10.99
N ILE A 26 -6.57 -20.05 9.80
CA ILE A 26 -6.85 -21.24 9.01
C ILE A 26 -6.60 -22.52 9.84
N LYS A 27 -5.52 -22.57 10.61
CA LYS A 27 -5.20 -23.72 11.49
C LYS A 27 -6.24 -23.93 12.60
N ASN A 28 -6.95 -22.88 13.00
CA ASN A 28 -7.97 -22.95 14.05
C ASN A 28 -9.32 -23.52 13.57
N GLY A 29 -9.49 -23.78 12.25
CA GLY A 29 -10.63 -24.50 11.68
C GLY A 29 -11.97 -23.77 11.70
N LYS A 30 -11.99 -22.44 11.85
CA LYS A 30 -13.20 -21.62 11.83
C LYS A 30 -13.53 -21.14 10.41
N ASN A 31 -14.77 -20.68 10.19
CA ASN A 31 -15.13 -19.88 9.01
C ASN A 31 -14.38 -18.56 9.04
N ILE A 32 -13.47 -18.35 8.08
CA ILE A 32 -12.58 -17.19 8.06
C ILE A 32 -12.97 -16.28 6.90
N TYR A 33 -13.14 -15.03 7.24
CA TYR A 33 -13.43 -13.95 6.30
C TYR A 33 -12.36 -12.87 6.41
N THR A 34 -12.01 -12.22 5.30
CA THR A 34 -11.27 -10.97 5.32
C THR A 34 -12.18 -9.84 4.85
N TYR A 35 -12.13 -8.67 5.47
CA TYR A 35 -12.84 -7.51 4.98
C TYR A 35 -11.99 -6.78 3.95
N GLY A 36 -12.33 -6.96 2.67
CA GLY A 36 -11.49 -6.68 1.52
C GLY A 36 -10.29 -7.64 1.39
N PRO A 37 -9.54 -7.61 0.29
CA PRO A 37 -8.32 -8.41 0.13
C PRO A 37 -7.32 -8.09 1.22
N ILE A 38 -6.75 -9.13 1.86
CA ILE A 38 -5.84 -8.98 3.02
C ILE A 38 -4.64 -8.09 2.67
N VAL A 39 -4.17 -8.18 1.45
CA VAL A 39 -3.10 -7.37 0.83
C VAL A 39 -3.40 -7.17 -0.66
N ASN A 40 -2.84 -6.12 -1.28
CA ASN A 40 -3.00 -5.85 -2.72
C ASN A 40 -2.03 -6.73 -3.54
N ASN A 41 -2.29 -8.04 -3.55
CA ASN A 41 -1.62 -9.03 -4.39
C ASN A 41 -2.57 -10.18 -4.65
N GLU A 42 -2.96 -10.35 -5.91
CA GLU A 42 -4.00 -11.29 -6.35
C GLU A 42 -3.56 -12.74 -6.13
N GLU A 43 -2.26 -13.05 -6.27
CA GLU A 43 -1.74 -14.40 -6.04
C GLU A 43 -1.85 -14.81 -4.56
N VAL A 44 -1.59 -13.87 -3.64
CA VAL A 44 -1.76 -14.11 -2.20
C VAL A 44 -3.24 -14.33 -1.88
N VAL A 45 -4.12 -13.50 -2.43
CA VAL A 45 -5.57 -13.62 -2.20
C VAL A 45 -6.09 -14.94 -2.76
N ARG A 46 -5.66 -15.35 -3.95
CA ARG A 46 -6.03 -16.63 -4.58
C ARG A 46 -5.59 -17.81 -3.71
N GLU A 47 -4.33 -17.84 -3.27
CA GLU A 47 -3.79 -18.90 -2.41
C GLU A 47 -4.59 -19.06 -1.11
N LEU A 48 -4.97 -17.95 -0.48
CA LEU A 48 -5.78 -17.97 0.73
C LEU A 48 -7.22 -18.42 0.45
N SER A 49 -7.79 -18.03 -0.69
CA SER A 49 -9.13 -18.48 -1.10
C SER A 49 -9.19 -19.97 -1.36
N GLU A 50 -8.15 -20.56 -1.96
CA GLU A 50 -8.00 -22.02 -2.14
C GLU A 50 -7.95 -22.76 -0.79
N GLN A 51 -7.56 -22.09 0.29
CA GLN A 51 -7.58 -22.61 1.67
C GLN A 51 -8.88 -22.31 2.43
N GLY A 52 -9.91 -21.80 1.73
CA GLY A 52 -11.24 -21.59 2.28
C GLY A 52 -11.48 -20.21 2.91
N VAL A 53 -10.54 -19.27 2.79
CA VAL A 53 -10.75 -17.88 3.24
C VAL A 53 -11.64 -17.16 2.24
N LYS A 54 -12.68 -16.49 2.75
CA LYS A 54 -13.62 -15.71 1.93
C LYS A 54 -13.35 -14.22 2.07
N VAL A 55 -13.38 -13.49 0.96
CA VAL A 55 -13.26 -12.03 0.96
C VAL A 55 -14.65 -11.41 0.99
N LEU A 56 -14.91 -10.52 1.93
CA LEU A 56 -16.11 -9.68 1.99
C LEU A 56 -15.80 -8.34 1.33
N GLU A 57 -16.54 -8.01 0.29
CA GLU A 57 -16.27 -6.79 -0.49
C GLU A 57 -17.06 -5.58 0.01
N SER A 58 -18.12 -5.81 0.80
CA SER A 58 -19.01 -4.73 1.23
C SER A 58 -19.48 -4.86 2.68
N GLY A 59 -20.06 -3.75 3.19
CA GLY A 59 -20.72 -3.74 4.48
C GLY A 59 -22.00 -4.56 4.51
N GLU A 60 -22.69 -4.70 3.38
CA GLU A 60 -23.90 -5.52 3.22
C GLU A 60 -23.55 -7.00 3.46
N GLU A 61 -22.53 -7.52 2.78
CA GLU A 61 -22.05 -8.90 2.98
C GLU A 61 -21.64 -9.15 4.45
N LEU A 62 -20.98 -8.15 5.09
CA LEU A 62 -20.68 -8.23 6.51
C LEU A 62 -21.93 -8.32 7.38
N MET A 63 -23.00 -7.59 7.01
CA MET A 63 -24.28 -7.62 7.74
C MET A 63 -25.03 -8.95 7.61
N GLU A 64 -24.79 -9.72 6.57
CA GLU A 64 -25.39 -11.05 6.35
C GLU A 64 -24.72 -12.14 7.20
N LEU A 65 -23.50 -11.93 7.70
CA LEU A 65 -22.82 -12.93 8.52
C LEU A 65 -23.50 -13.11 9.87
N SER A 66 -23.68 -14.36 10.28
CA SER A 66 -24.17 -14.76 11.61
C SER A 66 -23.09 -15.30 12.52
N GLU A 67 -21.99 -15.80 11.95
CA GLU A 67 -20.88 -16.42 12.68
C GLU A 67 -19.55 -16.35 11.90
N GLY A 68 -18.46 -16.66 12.55
CA GLY A 68 -17.11 -16.73 11.95
C GLY A 68 -16.19 -15.63 12.48
N SER A 69 -14.93 -15.69 12.00
CA SER A 69 -13.88 -14.71 12.33
C SER A 69 -13.65 -13.78 11.14
N VAL A 70 -13.73 -12.48 11.37
CA VAL A 70 -13.47 -11.47 10.34
C VAL A 70 -12.13 -10.82 10.60
N ILE A 71 -11.20 -10.97 9.67
CA ILE A 71 -9.86 -10.40 9.73
C ILE A 71 -9.85 -9.07 8.99
N ILE A 72 -9.47 -8.01 9.70
CA ILE A 72 -9.28 -6.69 9.09
C ILE A 72 -7.96 -6.68 8.32
N ARG A 73 -8.02 -6.29 7.05
CA ARG A 73 -6.87 -6.21 6.14
C ARG A 73 -5.76 -5.28 6.62
N ALA A 74 -4.54 -5.46 6.09
CA ALA A 74 -3.37 -4.64 6.43
C ALA A 74 -3.57 -3.13 6.23
N HIS A 75 -4.41 -2.72 5.28
CA HIS A 75 -4.75 -1.33 4.97
C HIS A 75 -5.67 -0.66 5.99
N GLY A 76 -6.20 -1.42 6.94
CA GLY A 76 -7.23 -0.94 7.85
C GLY A 76 -8.60 -0.76 7.16
N VAL A 77 -9.55 -0.30 7.95
CA VAL A 77 -10.95 -0.04 7.53
C VAL A 77 -11.48 1.21 8.23
N PRO A 78 -12.55 1.84 7.70
CA PRO A 78 -13.27 2.90 8.41
C PRO A 78 -13.76 2.45 9.78
N GLU A 79 -13.83 3.37 10.76
CA GLU A 79 -14.31 3.08 12.12
C GLU A 79 -15.68 2.38 12.11
N LYS A 80 -16.57 2.78 11.19
CA LYS A 80 -17.91 2.20 11.07
C LYS A 80 -17.92 0.67 10.91
N ILE A 81 -16.91 0.11 10.24
CA ILE A 81 -16.79 -1.34 10.04
C ILE A 81 -16.44 -2.04 11.35
N ILE A 82 -15.54 -1.47 12.13
CA ILE A 82 -15.21 -1.98 13.47
C ILE A 82 -16.42 -1.96 14.38
N ARG A 83 -17.24 -0.90 14.29
CA ARG A 83 -18.49 -0.79 15.07
C ARG A 83 -19.51 -1.86 14.68
N ILE A 84 -19.72 -2.10 13.37
CA ILE A 84 -20.64 -3.15 12.89
C ILE A 84 -20.20 -4.54 13.42
N LEU A 85 -18.90 -4.86 13.34
CA LEU A 85 -18.37 -6.13 13.85
C LEU A 85 -18.66 -6.33 15.34
N ARG A 86 -18.49 -5.27 16.15
CA ARG A 86 -18.81 -5.30 17.58
C ARG A 86 -20.31 -5.47 17.86
N GLU A 87 -21.17 -4.72 17.15
CA GLU A 87 -22.63 -4.79 17.29
C GLU A 87 -23.17 -6.18 16.93
N LYS A 88 -22.56 -6.84 15.94
CA LYS A 88 -22.92 -8.21 15.52
C LYS A 88 -22.28 -9.30 16.40
N ASN A 89 -21.44 -8.94 17.36
CA ASN A 89 -20.69 -9.87 18.21
C ASN A 89 -19.88 -10.91 17.39
N LEU A 90 -19.39 -10.52 16.19
CA LEU A 90 -18.49 -11.33 15.39
C LEU A 90 -17.06 -11.23 15.93
N GLU A 91 -16.32 -12.34 15.84
CA GLU A 91 -14.90 -12.31 16.20
C GLU A 91 -14.14 -11.43 15.22
N CYS A 92 -13.59 -10.31 15.72
CA CYS A 92 -12.83 -9.36 14.92
C CYS A 92 -11.33 -9.49 15.21
N ILE A 93 -10.55 -9.85 14.20
CA ILE A 93 -9.09 -9.98 14.29
C ILE A 93 -8.45 -8.84 13.50
N ASP A 94 -7.87 -7.88 14.23
CA ASP A 94 -7.30 -6.67 13.62
C ASP A 94 -5.87 -6.91 13.12
N ALA A 95 -5.73 -7.18 11.79
CA ALA A 95 -4.44 -7.28 11.12
C ALA A 95 -3.98 -5.96 10.49
N THR A 96 -4.64 -4.83 10.80
CA THR A 96 -4.21 -3.49 10.35
C THR A 96 -2.74 -3.25 10.69
N CYS A 97 -1.97 -2.82 9.70
CA CYS A 97 -0.56 -2.47 9.89
C CYS A 97 -0.42 -1.40 11.00
N PRO A 98 0.50 -1.55 11.96
CA PRO A 98 0.71 -0.57 13.02
C PRO A 98 0.98 0.86 12.51
N PHE A 99 1.64 1.01 11.37
CA PHE A 99 1.87 2.31 10.75
C PHE A 99 0.55 2.95 10.27
N VAL A 100 -0.35 2.17 9.67
CA VAL A 100 -1.69 2.64 9.27
C VAL A 100 -2.53 2.98 10.51
N LYS A 101 -2.48 2.13 11.54
CA LYS A 101 -3.20 2.37 12.81
C LYS A 101 -2.74 3.66 13.50
N ARG A 102 -1.45 3.99 13.41
CA ARG A 102 -0.91 5.27 13.87
C ARG A 102 -1.57 6.45 13.14
N ILE A 103 -1.79 6.34 11.82
CA ILE A 103 -2.46 7.41 11.05
C ILE A 103 -3.91 7.56 11.52
N HIS A 104 -4.65 6.45 11.69
CA HIS A 104 -6.02 6.49 12.22
C HIS A 104 -6.08 7.27 13.53
N ASN A 105 -5.19 6.98 14.49
CA ASN A 105 -5.14 7.67 15.77
C ASN A 105 -4.80 9.17 15.63
N ILE A 106 -3.90 9.53 14.70
CA ILE A 106 -3.55 10.94 14.43
C ILE A 106 -4.76 11.68 13.89
N VAL A 107 -5.39 11.17 12.82
CA VAL A 107 -6.50 11.88 12.18
C VAL A 107 -7.74 11.95 13.06
N GLU A 108 -8.01 10.92 13.86
CA GLU A 108 -9.10 10.91 14.84
C GLU A 108 -8.89 12.00 15.89
N LYS A 109 -7.69 12.08 16.49
CA LYS A 109 -7.33 13.08 17.49
C LYS A 109 -7.39 14.48 16.92
N GLU A 110 -6.64 14.75 15.83
CA GLU A 110 -6.49 16.10 15.30
C GLU A 110 -7.81 16.65 14.72
N SER A 111 -8.64 15.78 14.08
CA SER A 111 -9.97 16.18 13.61
C SER A 111 -10.94 16.40 14.78
N GLY A 112 -10.83 15.62 15.86
CA GLY A 112 -11.58 15.81 17.09
C GLY A 112 -11.23 17.12 17.80
N GLU A 113 -10.03 17.64 17.61
CA GLU A 113 -9.58 18.96 18.09
C GLU A 113 -9.95 20.11 17.12
N GLY A 114 -10.73 19.81 16.07
CA GLY A 114 -11.25 20.79 15.12
C GLY A 114 -10.30 21.18 13.98
N ARG A 115 -9.28 20.35 13.69
CA ARG A 115 -8.44 20.55 12.50
C ARG A 115 -9.09 19.92 11.28
N HIS A 116 -8.95 20.59 10.12
CA HIS A 116 -9.24 20.02 8.82
C HIS A 116 -8.11 19.05 8.44
N ILE A 117 -8.44 17.80 8.16
CA ILE A 117 -7.45 16.79 7.78
C ILE A 117 -7.18 16.85 6.27
N VAL A 118 -5.91 16.99 5.92
CA VAL A 118 -5.45 16.89 4.53
C VAL A 118 -4.67 15.60 4.36
N ILE A 119 -5.18 14.69 3.54
CA ILE A 119 -4.57 13.39 3.28
C ILE A 119 -3.91 13.44 1.91
N VAL A 120 -2.59 13.34 1.85
CA VAL A 120 -1.87 13.21 0.58
C VAL A 120 -1.87 11.74 0.15
N GLY A 121 -2.66 11.42 -0.88
CA GLY A 121 -2.88 10.04 -1.29
C GLY A 121 -3.90 9.88 -2.41
N ASN A 122 -4.27 8.63 -2.71
CA ASN A 122 -5.30 8.30 -3.69
C ASN A 122 -6.63 8.03 -2.99
N ALA A 123 -7.65 8.86 -3.23
CA ALA A 123 -8.97 8.77 -2.60
C ALA A 123 -9.65 7.39 -2.75
N GLY A 124 -9.48 6.72 -3.90
CA GLY A 124 -10.02 5.37 -4.15
C GLY A 124 -9.17 4.22 -3.57
N HIS A 125 -8.11 4.53 -2.81
CA HIS A 125 -7.28 3.49 -2.20
C HIS A 125 -7.86 3.04 -0.85
N PRO A 126 -7.95 1.72 -0.57
CA PRO A 126 -8.50 1.20 0.68
C PRO A 126 -7.92 1.77 1.97
N GLU A 127 -6.61 2.08 1.99
CA GLU A 127 -5.96 2.73 3.13
C GLU A 127 -6.47 4.15 3.35
N VAL A 128 -6.62 4.93 2.27
CA VAL A 128 -7.12 6.32 2.34
C VAL A 128 -8.59 6.35 2.76
N GLU A 129 -9.42 5.45 2.20
CA GLU A 129 -10.81 5.29 2.65
C GLU A 129 -10.89 4.94 4.16
N GLY A 130 -10.00 4.07 4.62
CA GLY A 130 -9.84 3.77 6.04
C GLY A 130 -9.54 5.01 6.84
N ILE A 131 -8.51 5.79 6.47
CA ILE A 131 -8.09 7.01 7.15
C ILE A 131 -9.23 8.04 7.19
N VAL A 132 -9.90 8.30 6.05
CA VAL A 132 -11.07 9.20 5.97
C VAL A 132 -12.15 8.79 6.96
N GLY A 133 -12.41 7.49 7.08
CA GLY A 133 -13.44 6.96 7.99
C GLY A 133 -13.15 7.09 9.49
N TRP A 134 -11.95 7.53 9.89
CA TRP A 134 -11.56 7.85 11.26
C TRP A 134 -11.61 9.35 11.54
N CYS A 135 -11.77 10.21 10.51
CA CYS A 135 -11.88 11.64 10.71
C CYS A 135 -13.24 12.03 11.32
N LYS A 136 -13.25 12.95 12.29
CA LYS A 136 -14.44 13.46 12.98
C LYS A 136 -14.91 14.84 12.44
N GLY A 137 -14.15 15.43 11.51
CA GLY A 137 -14.38 16.76 10.95
C GLY A 137 -14.11 16.81 9.45
N PRO A 138 -13.89 18.00 8.89
CA PRO A 138 -13.61 18.15 7.47
C PRO A 138 -12.34 17.42 7.06
N VAL A 139 -12.39 16.80 5.87
CA VAL A 139 -11.26 16.07 5.29
C VAL A 139 -11.17 16.35 3.80
N THR A 140 -9.94 16.58 3.31
CA THR A 140 -9.63 16.68 1.88
C THR A 140 -8.53 15.69 1.52
N VAL A 141 -8.68 15.00 0.41
CA VAL A 141 -7.63 14.13 -0.14
C VAL A 141 -6.99 14.86 -1.31
N LEU A 142 -5.67 14.99 -1.30
CA LEU A 142 -4.88 15.58 -2.38
C LEU A 142 -4.06 14.48 -3.04
N LYS A 143 -4.29 14.29 -4.33
CA LYS A 143 -3.66 13.23 -5.11
C LYS A 143 -2.28 13.64 -5.64
N ASP A 144 -2.12 14.90 -6.02
CA ASP A 144 -0.93 15.40 -6.72
C ASP A 144 -0.66 16.89 -6.45
N LEU A 145 0.35 17.44 -7.14
CA LEU A 145 0.77 18.82 -7.02
C LEU A 145 -0.30 19.80 -7.54
N GLU A 146 -1.03 19.43 -8.60
CA GLU A 146 -2.06 20.25 -9.20
C GLU A 146 -3.21 20.49 -8.21
N GLU A 147 -3.71 19.41 -7.59
CA GLU A 147 -4.73 19.50 -6.54
C GLU A 147 -4.23 20.30 -5.32
N ALA A 148 -2.94 20.21 -4.97
CA ALA A 148 -2.35 21.01 -3.90
C ALA A 148 -2.28 22.50 -4.26
N GLU A 149 -1.97 22.83 -5.51
CA GLU A 149 -2.00 24.21 -6.01
C GLU A 149 -3.43 24.81 -6.03
N GLU A 150 -4.43 23.99 -6.31
CA GLU A 150 -5.83 24.40 -6.33
C GLU A 150 -6.49 24.43 -4.95
N PHE A 151 -5.95 23.71 -3.97
CA PHE A 151 -6.53 23.61 -2.63
C PHE A 151 -6.67 24.97 -1.95
N ARG A 152 -7.88 25.26 -1.45
CA ARG A 152 -8.25 26.50 -0.75
C ARG A 152 -9.16 26.15 0.43
N PRO A 153 -8.61 25.89 1.63
CA PRO A 153 -9.44 25.71 2.82
C PRO A 153 -10.11 27.03 3.22
N PRO A 154 -11.20 27.01 3.98
CA PRO A 154 -11.79 28.19 4.59
C PRO A 154 -10.75 29.02 5.35
N GLU A 155 -10.93 30.35 5.36
CA GLU A 155 -10.01 31.26 6.05
C GLU A 155 -9.95 30.99 7.54
N GLY A 156 -8.74 30.90 8.09
CA GLY A 156 -8.49 30.65 9.51
C GLY A 156 -8.55 29.17 9.91
N GLU A 157 -8.86 28.26 9.00
CA GLU A 157 -8.82 26.81 9.33
C GLU A 157 -7.40 26.36 9.72
N LYS A 158 -7.36 25.51 10.76
CA LYS A 158 -6.12 24.81 11.15
C LYS A 158 -6.07 23.48 10.45
N LEU A 159 -4.97 23.17 9.81
CA LEU A 159 -4.80 21.94 9.04
C LEU A 159 -3.97 20.90 9.79
N CYS A 160 -4.22 19.64 9.52
CA CYS A 160 -3.31 18.54 9.81
C CYS A 160 -3.06 17.75 8.51
N VAL A 161 -1.82 17.75 8.04
CA VAL A 161 -1.41 17.09 6.80
C VAL A 161 -0.79 15.74 7.14
N VAL A 162 -1.34 14.66 6.56
CA VAL A 162 -0.82 13.29 6.64
C VAL A 162 -0.66 12.71 5.23
N ALA A 163 0.06 11.62 5.08
CA ALA A 163 0.24 10.92 3.80
C ALA A 163 -0.24 9.47 3.88
N GLN A 164 -0.70 8.93 2.76
CA GLN A 164 -0.81 7.49 2.53
C GLN A 164 0.57 6.85 2.70
N THR A 165 0.65 5.71 3.43
CA THR A 165 1.93 5.07 3.79
C THR A 165 2.81 4.69 2.59
N THR A 166 2.20 4.48 1.43
CA THR A 166 2.88 4.08 0.18
C THR A 166 3.04 5.23 -0.82
N TYR A 167 2.80 6.47 -0.41
CA TYR A 167 2.94 7.62 -1.29
C TYR A 167 4.41 7.87 -1.68
N ASN A 168 4.64 8.57 -2.80
CA ASN A 168 5.99 8.92 -3.23
C ASN A 168 6.57 10.00 -2.30
N TYR A 169 7.72 9.73 -1.70
CA TYR A 169 8.37 10.58 -0.72
C TYR A 169 8.66 11.99 -1.24
N ASN A 170 9.27 12.09 -2.43
CA ASN A 170 9.62 13.40 -3.02
C ASN A 170 8.37 14.21 -3.40
N LYS A 171 7.35 13.55 -3.97
CA LYS A 171 6.08 14.23 -4.32
C LYS A 171 5.36 14.74 -3.07
N PHE A 172 5.41 14.01 -1.95
CA PHE A 172 4.86 14.47 -0.67
C PHE A 172 5.55 15.76 -0.20
N HIS A 173 6.90 15.80 -0.22
CA HIS A 173 7.63 17.01 0.17
C HIS A 173 7.27 18.21 -0.69
N ASN A 174 7.17 18.04 -2.00
CA ASN A 174 6.77 19.12 -2.91
C ASN A 174 5.35 19.64 -2.61
N ILE A 175 4.40 18.73 -2.29
CA ILE A 175 3.04 19.13 -1.88
C ILE A 175 3.08 19.91 -0.56
N VAL A 176 3.84 19.46 0.42
CA VAL A 176 4.01 20.17 1.70
C VAL A 176 4.57 21.56 1.48
N GLU A 177 5.61 21.72 0.64
CA GLU A 177 6.17 23.03 0.31
C GLU A 177 5.14 23.98 -0.33
N ILE A 178 4.26 23.47 -1.21
CA ILE A 178 3.17 24.27 -1.79
C ILE A 178 2.23 24.77 -0.69
N LEU A 179 1.81 23.87 0.22
CA LEU A 179 0.90 24.22 1.32
C LEU A 179 1.54 25.22 2.29
N GLU A 180 2.83 25.08 2.59
CA GLU A 180 3.58 26.04 3.44
C GLU A 180 3.71 27.42 2.78
N LYS A 181 4.05 27.47 1.49
CA LYS A 181 4.14 28.74 0.72
C LYS A 181 2.81 29.51 0.69
N LYS A 182 1.68 28.80 0.80
CA LYS A 182 0.34 29.43 0.90
C LYS A 182 0.06 30.01 2.29
N GLY A 183 0.92 29.78 3.28
CA GLY A 183 0.82 30.36 4.61
C GLY A 183 -0.29 29.79 5.50
N TYR A 184 -0.76 28.56 5.23
CA TYR A 184 -1.78 27.92 6.05
C TYR A 184 -1.24 27.56 7.44
N ASN A 185 -2.09 27.68 8.46
CA ASN A 185 -1.79 27.17 9.81
C ASN A 185 -1.86 25.65 9.84
N SER A 186 -0.78 24.98 9.47
CA SER A 186 -0.73 23.53 9.31
C SER A 186 0.29 22.87 10.24
N ILE A 187 -0.09 21.69 10.75
CA ILE A 187 0.87 20.71 11.25
C ILE A 187 1.06 19.63 10.17
N VAL A 188 2.30 19.27 9.90
CA VAL A 188 2.63 18.23 8.92
C VAL A 188 3.18 17.02 9.67
N VAL A 189 2.54 15.87 9.49
CA VAL A 189 3.02 14.60 10.02
C VAL A 189 3.37 13.69 8.85
N ASN A 190 4.66 13.50 8.60
CA ASN A 190 5.08 12.51 7.61
C ASN A 190 4.71 11.11 8.10
N THR A 191 3.74 10.50 7.43
CA THR A 191 3.23 9.17 7.73
C THR A 191 3.59 8.15 6.66
N ILE A 192 4.45 8.51 5.69
CA ILE A 192 5.03 7.55 4.75
C ILE A 192 5.83 6.52 5.55
N CYS A 193 5.62 5.25 5.26
CA CYS A 193 6.30 4.18 5.97
C CYS A 193 7.79 4.13 5.59
N ASN A 194 8.69 4.01 6.57
CA ASN A 194 10.14 3.88 6.32
C ASN A 194 10.46 2.73 5.35
N ALA A 195 9.71 1.60 5.46
CA ALA A 195 9.86 0.50 4.52
C ALA A 195 9.48 0.88 3.08
N THR A 196 8.62 1.88 2.87
CA THR A 196 8.32 2.44 1.54
C THR A 196 9.49 3.28 1.03
N GLU A 197 10.00 4.18 1.86
CA GLU A 197 11.15 5.03 1.53
C GLU A 197 12.39 4.19 1.19
N GLU A 198 12.76 3.23 2.06
CA GLU A 198 13.88 2.33 1.83
C GLU A 198 13.75 1.56 0.49
N ARG A 199 12.52 1.09 0.14
CA ARG A 199 12.28 0.42 -1.14
C ARG A 199 12.41 1.36 -2.32
N GLN A 200 11.88 2.56 -2.22
CA GLN A 200 11.99 3.56 -3.28
C GLN A 200 13.45 3.93 -3.54
N CYS A 201 14.23 4.18 -2.50
CA CYS A 201 15.68 4.46 -2.61
C CYS A 201 16.45 3.27 -3.19
N SER A 202 16.19 2.05 -2.71
CA SER A 202 16.87 0.84 -3.19
C SER A 202 16.53 0.52 -4.65
N ALA A 203 15.26 0.67 -5.04
CA ALA A 203 14.83 0.46 -6.42
C ALA A 203 15.43 1.50 -7.37
N LYS A 204 15.43 2.78 -6.97
CA LYS A 204 16.03 3.88 -7.73
C LYS A 204 17.52 3.67 -7.96
N ALA A 205 18.26 3.33 -6.90
CA ALA A 205 19.71 3.09 -6.99
C ALA A 205 20.04 1.94 -7.95
N LEU A 206 19.28 0.83 -7.90
CA LEU A 206 19.48 -0.29 -8.81
C LEU A 206 19.09 0.07 -10.25
N ALA A 207 18.00 0.81 -10.44
CA ALA A 207 17.54 1.21 -11.77
C ALA A 207 18.53 2.14 -12.49
N ALA A 208 19.24 3.00 -11.76
CA ALA A 208 20.27 3.88 -12.31
C ALA A 208 21.50 3.12 -12.84
N GLU A 209 21.74 1.88 -12.36
CA GLU A 209 22.86 1.05 -12.79
C GLU A 209 22.44 0.01 -13.87
N ALA A 210 21.15 -0.38 -13.90
CA ALA A 210 20.65 -1.48 -14.71
C ALA A 210 20.36 -1.10 -16.17
N ASP A 211 20.65 -2.00 -17.08
CA ASP A 211 20.25 -1.90 -18.48
C ASP A 211 18.77 -2.28 -18.67
N VAL A 212 18.24 -3.14 -17.79
CA VAL A 212 16.84 -3.58 -17.75
C VAL A 212 16.37 -3.69 -16.31
N MET A 213 15.17 -3.23 -16.01
CA MET A 213 14.52 -3.37 -14.71
C MET A 213 13.24 -4.22 -14.78
N ILE A 214 13.07 -5.12 -13.82
CA ILE A 214 11.84 -5.89 -13.64
C ILE A 214 11.26 -5.54 -12.27
N VAL A 215 10.03 -5.03 -12.26
CA VAL A 215 9.28 -4.67 -11.06
C VAL A 215 8.13 -5.65 -10.86
N ILE A 216 8.20 -6.46 -9.80
CA ILE A 216 7.26 -7.55 -9.54
C ILE A 216 6.22 -7.13 -8.51
N GLY A 217 4.92 -7.36 -8.78
CA GLY A 217 3.86 -7.22 -7.77
C GLY A 217 2.47 -7.06 -8.35
N GLY A 218 1.46 -7.02 -7.47
CA GLY A 218 0.06 -6.93 -7.85
C GLY A 218 -0.26 -5.65 -8.64
N ARG A 219 -1.13 -5.78 -9.65
CA ARG A 219 -1.52 -4.67 -10.55
C ARG A 219 -2.23 -3.54 -9.80
N HIS A 220 -2.92 -3.86 -8.71
CA HIS A 220 -3.65 -2.91 -7.85
C HIS A 220 -2.80 -2.40 -6.67
N SER A 221 -1.53 -2.82 -6.56
CA SER A 221 -0.64 -2.37 -5.50
C SER A 221 -0.11 -0.96 -5.77
N SER A 222 -0.51 0.00 -4.95
CA SER A 222 0.01 1.38 -4.97
C SER A 222 1.53 1.42 -4.83
N ASN A 223 2.09 0.66 -3.87
CA ASN A 223 3.54 0.60 -3.67
C ASN A 223 4.27 0.08 -4.92
N THR A 224 3.78 -1.01 -5.55
CA THR A 224 4.44 -1.57 -6.75
C THR A 224 4.40 -0.59 -7.92
N ARG A 225 3.27 0.08 -8.12
CA ARG A 225 3.13 1.11 -9.17
C ARG A 225 4.12 2.26 -8.96
N LYS A 226 4.31 2.72 -7.72
CA LYS A 226 5.29 3.77 -7.41
C LYS A 226 6.73 3.32 -7.65
N LEU A 227 7.07 2.07 -7.32
CA LEU A 227 8.39 1.51 -7.64
C LEU A 227 8.60 1.45 -9.15
N TYR A 228 7.59 1.02 -9.92
CA TYR A 228 7.66 1.03 -11.39
C TYR A 228 7.90 2.43 -11.95
N GLU A 229 7.14 3.43 -11.49
CA GLU A 229 7.31 4.83 -11.92
C GLU A 229 8.75 5.31 -11.66
N ILE A 230 9.28 5.07 -10.46
CA ILE A 230 10.65 5.46 -10.07
C ILE A 230 11.70 4.73 -10.92
N CYS A 231 11.53 3.43 -11.16
CA CYS A 231 12.47 2.67 -11.99
C CYS A 231 12.42 3.13 -13.44
N ALA A 232 11.24 3.44 -13.99
CA ALA A 232 11.08 3.89 -15.36
C ALA A 232 11.66 5.30 -15.62
N GLU A 233 11.76 6.14 -14.58
CA GLU A 233 12.45 7.43 -14.65
C GLU A 233 13.98 7.27 -14.84
N GLU A 234 14.57 6.19 -14.28
CA GLU A 234 16.02 5.93 -14.32
C GLU A 234 16.43 4.92 -15.40
N CYS A 235 15.58 3.94 -15.75
CA CYS A 235 15.86 2.86 -16.68
C CYS A 235 14.78 2.77 -17.77
N ALA A 236 15.13 3.04 -19.03
CA ALA A 236 14.18 3.05 -20.15
C ALA A 236 13.53 1.69 -20.43
N HIS A 237 14.21 0.58 -20.09
CA HIS A 237 13.70 -0.78 -20.25
C HIS A 237 13.17 -1.34 -18.91
N THR A 238 12.10 -0.74 -18.41
CA THR A 238 11.46 -1.16 -17.15
C THR A 238 10.17 -1.91 -17.44
N TYR A 239 10.07 -3.13 -16.91
CA TYR A 239 8.92 -4.02 -17.05
C TYR A 239 8.17 -4.17 -15.72
N PHE A 240 6.84 -4.05 -15.76
CA PHE A 240 5.97 -4.32 -14.62
C PHE A 240 5.25 -5.65 -14.85
N ILE A 241 5.48 -6.61 -13.95
CA ILE A 241 4.89 -7.94 -14.02
C ILE A 241 4.24 -8.31 -12.68
N GLN A 242 3.20 -9.13 -12.72
CA GLN A 242 2.60 -9.72 -11.55
C GLN A 242 3.13 -11.13 -11.31
N THR A 243 3.20 -11.93 -12.37
CA THR A 243 3.72 -13.30 -12.36
C THR A 243 4.76 -13.48 -13.46
N LEU A 244 5.37 -14.65 -13.50
CA LEU A 244 6.31 -15.01 -14.57
C LEU A 244 5.64 -15.03 -15.96
N ASP A 245 4.34 -15.37 -16.02
CA ASP A 245 3.61 -15.45 -17.30
C ASP A 245 3.45 -14.06 -17.96
N ASP A 246 3.54 -12.98 -17.19
CA ASP A 246 3.52 -11.60 -17.71
C ASP A 246 4.89 -11.18 -18.31
N LEU A 247 5.95 -12.00 -18.11
CA LEU A 247 7.31 -11.62 -18.46
C LEU A 247 7.62 -11.85 -19.94
N HIS A 248 7.41 -10.83 -20.75
CA HIS A 248 7.79 -10.80 -22.15
C HIS A 248 8.96 -9.82 -22.34
N LEU A 249 10.19 -10.30 -22.12
CA LEU A 249 11.39 -9.46 -22.23
C LEU A 249 11.83 -9.32 -23.69
N GLU A 250 11.83 -8.08 -24.17
CA GLU A 250 12.57 -7.68 -25.36
C GLU A 250 13.88 -7.05 -24.91
N LEU A 251 14.93 -7.88 -24.81
CA LEU A 251 16.22 -7.40 -24.35
C LEU A 251 16.96 -6.59 -25.40
N PRO A 252 17.58 -5.45 -25.04
CA PRO A 252 18.53 -4.74 -25.88
C PRO A 252 19.69 -5.65 -26.31
N LYS A 253 20.37 -5.35 -27.45
CA LYS A 253 21.45 -6.18 -28.01
C LYS A 253 22.64 -6.42 -27.07
N ALA A 254 22.82 -5.62 -26.02
CA ALA A 254 23.98 -5.70 -25.12
C ALA A 254 23.57 -5.44 -23.67
N VAL A 255 22.81 -6.36 -23.06
CA VAL A 255 22.44 -6.28 -21.64
C VAL A 255 23.56 -6.84 -20.75
N ARG A 256 24.08 -6.04 -19.86
CA ARG A 256 25.09 -6.42 -18.86
C ARG A 256 24.45 -6.72 -17.51
N LEU A 257 23.46 -5.89 -17.11
CA LEU A 257 22.81 -5.94 -15.79
C LEU A 257 21.30 -5.91 -15.94
N VAL A 258 20.62 -6.92 -15.39
CA VAL A 258 19.18 -6.94 -15.16
C VAL A 258 18.92 -6.73 -13.68
N GLY A 259 18.26 -5.64 -13.32
CA GLY A 259 17.79 -5.35 -11.97
C GLY A 259 16.39 -5.91 -11.72
N ILE A 260 16.17 -6.48 -10.53
CA ILE A 260 14.85 -6.96 -10.11
C ILE A 260 14.49 -6.29 -8.77
N THR A 261 13.30 -5.71 -8.72
CA THR A 261 12.69 -5.23 -7.46
C THR A 261 11.25 -5.76 -7.33
N ALA A 262 10.68 -5.66 -6.13
CA ALA A 262 9.35 -6.18 -5.88
C ALA A 262 8.59 -5.34 -4.85
N GLY A 263 7.27 -5.24 -5.05
CA GLY A 263 6.37 -4.55 -4.16
C GLY A 263 6.27 -5.17 -2.77
N ALA A 264 5.80 -4.37 -1.81
CA ALA A 264 5.67 -4.74 -0.39
C ALA A 264 4.69 -5.89 -0.10
N SER A 265 3.86 -6.25 -1.08
CA SER A 265 2.92 -7.38 -1.02
C SER A 265 3.29 -8.54 -1.93
N THR A 266 4.52 -8.58 -2.45
CA THR A 266 5.00 -9.64 -3.35
C THR A 266 5.67 -10.75 -2.56
N PRO A 267 5.18 -12.02 -2.66
CA PRO A 267 5.81 -13.17 -2.02
C PRO A 267 7.22 -13.44 -2.54
N ASN A 268 8.12 -13.90 -1.65
CA ASN A 268 9.49 -14.25 -2.03
C ASN A 268 9.54 -15.34 -3.10
N LYS A 269 8.60 -16.30 -3.09
CA LYS A 269 8.50 -17.35 -4.09
C LYS A 269 8.44 -16.81 -5.51
N LEU A 270 7.61 -15.77 -5.76
CA LEU A 270 7.50 -15.12 -7.07
C LEU A 270 8.81 -14.41 -7.47
N ILE A 271 9.47 -13.78 -6.51
CA ILE A 271 10.74 -13.10 -6.75
C ILE A 271 11.83 -14.10 -7.18
N GLU A 272 11.94 -15.21 -6.45
CA GLU A 272 12.91 -16.29 -6.73
C GLU A 272 12.63 -16.97 -8.07
N GLU A 273 11.35 -17.16 -8.41
CA GLU A 273 10.92 -17.75 -9.68
C GLU A 273 11.35 -16.87 -10.87
N VAL A 274 11.04 -15.58 -10.83
CA VAL A 274 11.44 -14.62 -11.87
C VAL A 274 12.96 -14.52 -11.96
N GLN A 275 13.66 -14.41 -10.82
CA GLN A 275 15.12 -14.35 -10.79
C GLN A 275 15.75 -15.59 -11.44
N ARG A 276 15.27 -16.78 -11.12
CA ARG A 276 15.75 -18.06 -11.68
C ARG A 276 15.50 -18.10 -13.20
N HIS A 277 14.29 -17.71 -13.62
CA HIS A 277 13.94 -17.69 -15.04
C HIS A 277 14.86 -16.77 -15.84
N VAL A 278 15.09 -15.55 -15.37
CA VAL A 278 15.97 -14.59 -16.04
C VAL A 278 17.42 -15.08 -16.11
N ARG A 279 17.93 -15.72 -15.05
CA ARG A 279 19.31 -16.27 -15.04
C ARG A 279 19.53 -17.45 -15.98
N ILE A 280 18.47 -18.23 -16.27
CA ILE A 280 18.57 -19.44 -17.11
C ILE A 280 18.36 -19.14 -18.58
N ASN A 281 17.46 -18.22 -18.90
CA ASN A 281 16.97 -18.02 -20.27
C ASN A 281 17.62 -16.82 -20.98
N PHE A 282 18.35 -16.02 -20.26
CA PHE A 282 19.02 -14.84 -20.77
C PHE A 282 20.47 -14.74 -20.24
#